data_97b3e49605cb42162bcc90b2d4f248ec
#
_entry.id   97b3e49605cb42162bcc90b2d4f248ec
#
_cell.length_a   1.000
_cell.length_b   1.000
_cell.length_c   1.000
_cell.angle_alpha   90.00
_cell.angle_beta   90.00
_cell.angle_gamma   90.00
#
_symmetry.space_group_name_H-M   'P 1'
#
loop_
_entity.id
_entity.type
_entity.pdbx_description
1 polymer ?
#
loop_
_entity_poly.entity_id
_entity_poly.type
_entity_poly.pdbx_seq_one_letter_code
_entity_poly.pdbx_strand_id
1 'polypeptide(L)'
;ESPTKKQTQALEAQWRAVSRLEQKQGQETRQMAAARAELYRLGISAGGGARETARITRETDRYNQQLAEQERRLRDVGERQRKLNAIRAKADKMRDVRNSLAGNGAGMMAAGVTTGATLLAPIRAYSESENAANQLAGSMMGPGGKVAPEFLKLNKLAIALGDRLPGTTADFQNMMTMLRRQGMSAQVILGGLGESAAYLGVQLQMAPTEAAEFAAKLQDATQTTEKDMMSLMDLIQRGFYAGVDPGNMLQGFSKISSAMSILNKKGIDAAKTFAPLLVMADQASMAGESAGNAYRKIFQAALDAKKIKAVNDDLKGTGIKFNFSDGKGGFGGLENMYVQLSKLSKLTPEKQMATKKDLFGNDSETLQALDIMIQKGIDGYRETVAKLENQATLRERVDASLNTLGNKWEAAGGSFTNAMASIGETVAPVLKNIADWLGNLASALDGFVKRHPQLTAAL
;
A
#
# COMPACT_ATOMS: atom_id res chain seq x y z
N GLU A 1 26.46 8.32 -3.95
CA GLU A 1 27.31 7.11 -4.14
C GLU A 1 26.89 6.45 -5.42
N SER A 2 27.83 6.27 -6.35
CA SER A 2 27.62 5.46 -7.55
C SER A 2 27.17 4.08 -7.12
N PRO A 3 26.25 3.42 -7.86
CA PRO A 3 25.88 2.04 -7.55
C PRO A 3 27.18 1.23 -7.45
N THR A 4 27.39 0.63 -6.29
CA THR A 4 28.62 -0.12 -6.05
C THR A 4 28.72 -1.21 -7.12
N LYS A 5 29.96 -1.50 -7.59
CA LYS A 5 30.23 -2.62 -8.52
C LYS A 5 29.47 -3.90 -8.17
N LYS A 6 29.21 -4.14 -6.87
CA LYS A 6 28.39 -5.22 -6.35
C LYS A 6 26.92 -5.16 -6.77
N GLN A 7 26.30 -3.96 -6.81
CA GLN A 7 24.90 -3.81 -7.20
C GLN A 7 24.71 -3.97 -8.71
N THR A 8 25.65 -3.50 -9.50
CA THR A 8 25.63 -3.71 -10.95
C THR A 8 25.85 -5.17 -11.30
N GLN A 9 26.78 -5.87 -10.61
CA GLN A 9 27.00 -7.29 -10.77
C GLN A 9 25.81 -8.15 -10.32
N ALA A 10 25.10 -7.76 -9.25
CA ALA A 10 23.88 -8.45 -8.80
C ALA A 10 22.75 -8.30 -9.83
N LEU A 11 22.58 -7.12 -10.43
CA LEU A 11 21.60 -6.89 -11.48
C LEU A 11 21.91 -7.68 -12.76
N GLU A 12 23.18 -7.71 -13.17
CA GLU A 12 23.61 -8.53 -14.31
C GLU A 12 23.46 -10.03 -14.04
N ALA A 13 23.68 -10.49 -12.80
CA ALA A 13 23.44 -11.87 -12.41
C ALA A 13 21.96 -12.24 -12.46
N GLN A 14 21.08 -11.34 -12.04
CA GLN A 14 19.63 -11.53 -12.16
C GLN A 14 19.17 -11.54 -13.62
N TRP A 15 19.71 -10.67 -14.46
CA TRP A 15 19.42 -10.68 -15.90
C TRP A 15 19.86 -11.98 -16.58
N ARG A 16 21.04 -12.49 -16.22
CA ARG A 16 21.52 -13.78 -16.73
C ARG A 16 20.68 -14.95 -16.22
N ALA A 17 20.14 -14.85 -14.99
CA ALA A 17 19.23 -15.88 -14.44
C ALA A 17 17.88 -15.87 -15.17
N VAL A 18 17.30 -14.70 -15.47
CA VAL A 18 16.06 -14.56 -16.23
C VAL A 18 16.25 -15.10 -17.66
N SER A 19 17.32 -14.71 -18.36
CA SER A 19 17.59 -15.22 -19.71
C SER A 19 17.79 -16.74 -19.75
N ARG A 20 18.40 -17.33 -18.71
CA ARG A 20 18.53 -18.80 -18.59
C ARG A 20 17.17 -19.48 -18.35
N LEU A 21 16.29 -18.85 -17.58
CA LEU A 21 14.93 -19.35 -17.35
C LEU A 21 14.10 -19.29 -18.63
N GLU A 22 14.19 -18.20 -19.39
CA GLU A 22 13.54 -18.06 -20.70
C GLU A 22 14.02 -19.12 -21.72
N GLN A 23 15.33 -19.37 -21.76
CA GLN A 23 15.91 -20.44 -22.60
C GLN A 23 15.45 -21.86 -22.15
N LYS A 24 15.41 -22.13 -20.84
CA LYS A 24 14.88 -23.38 -20.31
C LYS A 24 13.40 -23.57 -20.65
N GLN A 25 12.60 -22.53 -20.47
CA GLN A 25 11.17 -22.56 -20.79
C GLN A 25 10.95 -22.82 -22.30
N GLY A 26 11.77 -22.20 -23.15
CA GLY A 26 11.73 -22.47 -24.61
C GLY A 26 12.13 -23.92 -24.96
N GLN A 27 13.08 -24.50 -24.21
CA GLN A 27 13.46 -25.90 -24.39
C GLN A 27 12.37 -26.86 -23.89
N GLU A 28 11.77 -26.61 -22.73
CA GLU A 28 10.69 -27.43 -22.17
C GLU A 28 9.43 -27.40 -23.07
N THR A 29 9.09 -26.22 -23.62
CA THR A 29 7.99 -26.09 -24.57
C THR A 29 8.24 -26.88 -25.85
N ARG A 30 9.46 -26.89 -26.37
CA ARG A 30 9.84 -27.72 -27.53
C ARG A 30 9.85 -29.21 -27.21
N GLN A 31 10.29 -29.61 -26.02
CA GLN A 31 10.27 -31.00 -25.59
C GLN A 31 8.83 -31.50 -25.38
N MET A 32 7.92 -30.66 -24.82
CA MET A 32 6.50 -30.99 -24.72
C MET A 32 5.81 -31.10 -26.08
N ALA A 33 6.16 -30.23 -27.02
CA ALA A 33 5.65 -30.32 -28.39
C ALA A 33 6.14 -31.59 -29.11
N ALA A 34 7.42 -31.95 -28.93
CA ALA A 34 7.99 -33.19 -29.47
C ALA A 34 7.38 -34.44 -28.84
N ALA A 35 7.18 -34.45 -27.52
CA ALA A 35 6.52 -35.55 -26.82
C ALA A 35 5.05 -35.71 -27.26
N ARG A 36 4.33 -34.61 -27.49
CA ARG A 36 2.98 -34.64 -28.08
C ARG A 36 2.97 -35.22 -29.49
N ALA A 37 3.90 -34.82 -30.33
CA ALA A 37 4.01 -35.34 -31.68
C ALA A 37 4.30 -36.84 -31.69
N GLU A 38 5.13 -37.33 -30.74
CA GLU A 38 5.45 -38.76 -30.60
C GLU A 38 4.26 -39.56 -30.06
N LEU A 39 3.49 -39.03 -29.10
CA LEU A 39 2.25 -39.65 -28.63
C LEU A 39 1.19 -39.75 -29.76
N TYR A 40 1.07 -38.73 -30.60
CA TYR A 40 0.22 -38.79 -31.80
C TYR A 40 0.67 -39.85 -32.81
N ARG A 41 2.00 -40.02 -32.99
CA ARG A 41 2.58 -41.02 -33.90
C ARG A 41 2.37 -42.43 -33.40
N LEU A 42 2.30 -42.65 -32.08
CA LEU A 42 2.06 -43.92 -31.42
C LEU A 42 0.55 -44.32 -31.37
N GLY A 43 -0.32 -43.55 -32.01
CA GLY A 43 -1.74 -43.89 -32.12
C GLY A 43 -2.49 -43.85 -30.79
N ILE A 44 -1.95 -43.22 -29.76
CA ILE A 44 -2.59 -43.02 -28.46
C ILE A 44 -3.55 -41.81 -28.58
N SER A 45 -4.68 -42.04 -29.26
CA SER A 45 -5.79 -41.10 -29.21
C SER A 45 -6.67 -41.53 -28.03
N ALA A 46 -6.42 -40.93 -26.89
CA ALA A 46 -7.17 -41.15 -25.68
C ALA A 46 -8.57 -40.52 -25.80
N GLY A 47 -9.62 -41.32 -25.88
CA GLY A 47 -11.03 -40.89 -25.86
C GLY A 47 -11.46 -40.17 -24.57
N GLY A 48 -10.54 -40.02 -23.59
CA GLY A 48 -10.69 -39.17 -22.39
C GLY A 48 -9.72 -38.01 -22.36
N GLY A 49 -8.68 -38.01 -23.20
CA GLY A 49 -7.57 -37.02 -23.16
C GLY A 49 -7.92 -35.64 -23.70
N ALA A 50 -8.95 -35.51 -24.53
CA ALA A 50 -9.31 -34.22 -25.12
C ALA A 50 -9.80 -33.19 -24.04
N ARG A 51 -10.53 -33.65 -23.03
CA ARG A 51 -10.98 -32.80 -21.92
C ARG A 51 -9.85 -32.44 -20.98
N GLU A 52 -8.96 -33.41 -20.69
CA GLU A 52 -7.78 -33.17 -19.82
C GLU A 52 -6.74 -32.31 -20.54
N THR A 53 -6.50 -32.53 -21.83
CA THR A 53 -5.63 -31.67 -22.66
C THR A 53 -6.17 -30.24 -22.76
N ALA A 54 -7.50 -30.07 -22.92
CA ALA A 54 -8.12 -28.76 -22.93
C ALA A 54 -8.09 -28.06 -21.54
N ARG A 55 -8.05 -28.83 -20.45
CA ARG A 55 -7.84 -28.32 -19.09
C ARG A 55 -6.41 -27.86 -18.89
N ILE A 56 -5.44 -28.71 -19.23
CA ILE A 56 -4.01 -28.40 -19.12
C ILE A 56 -3.65 -27.19 -20.02
N THR A 57 -4.20 -27.10 -21.22
CA THR A 57 -3.98 -25.95 -22.11
C THR A 57 -4.51 -24.66 -21.46
N ARG A 58 -5.72 -24.68 -20.91
CA ARG A 58 -6.28 -23.51 -20.21
C ARG A 58 -5.50 -23.11 -18.96
N GLU A 59 -5.02 -24.09 -18.19
CA GLU A 59 -4.17 -23.82 -17.03
C GLU A 59 -2.80 -23.28 -17.44
N THR A 60 -2.22 -23.81 -18.53
CA THR A 60 -0.94 -23.31 -19.09
C THR A 60 -1.09 -21.89 -19.64
N ASP A 61 -2.20 -21.58 -20.33
CA ASP A 61 -2.48 -20.25 -20.84
C ASP A 61 -2.67 -19.25 -19.69
N ARG A 62 -3.36 -19.67 -18.62
CA ARG A 62 -3.53 -18.86 -17.41
C ARG A 62 -2.19 -18.62 -16.70
N TYR A 63 -1.34 -19.62 -16.64
CA TYR A 63 0.01 -19.51 -16.08
C TYR A 63 0.90 -18.58 -16.91
N ASN A 64 0.82 -18.68 -18.22
CA ASN A 64 1.53 -17.80 -19.15
C ASN A 64 1.04 -16.35 -19.07
N GLN A 65 -0.26 -16.13 -18.86
CA GLN A 65 -0.79 -14.78 -18.61
C GLN A 65 -0.28 -14.19 -17.30
N GLN A 66 -0.21 -15.00 -16.23
CA GLN A 66 0.36 -14.56 -14.95
C GLN A 66 1.86 -14.26 -15.05
N LEU A 67 2.62 -15.07 -15.79
CA LEU A 67 4.03 -14.82 -16.06
C LEU A 67 4.25 -13.52 -16.87
N ALA A 68 3.43 -13.30 -17.88
CA ALA A 68 3.47 -12.06 -18.68
C ALA A 68 3.13 -10.82 -17.84
N GLU A 69 2.21 -10.95 -16.88
CA GLU A 69 1.88 -9.87 -15.95
C GLU A 69 3.02 -9.63 -14.94
N GLN A 70 3.65 -10.67 -14.42
CA GLN A 70 4.83 -10.55 -13.56
C GLN A 70 6.01 -9.92 -14.31
N GLU A 71 6.22 -10.29 -15.58
CA GLU A 71 7.24 -9.68 -16.43
C GLU A 71 6.99 -8.18 -16.63
N ARG A 72 5.73 -7.78 -16.90
CA ARG A 72 5.36 -6.36 -16.98
C ARG A 72 5.65 -5.61 -15.68
N ARG A 73 5.28 -6.18 -14.53
CA ARG A 73 5.57 -5.58 -13.21
C ARG A 73 7.07 -5.45 -12.96
N LEU A 74 7.86 -6.46 -13.35
CA LEU A 74 9.34 -6.40 -13.24
C LEU A 74 9.95 -5.36 -14.17
N ARG A 75 9.42 -5.19 -15.39
CA ARG A 75 9.83 -4.10 -16.30
C ARG A 75 9.52 -2.74 -15.72
N ASP A 76 8.31 -2.54 -15.17
CA ASP A 76 7.90 -1.29 -14.52
C ASP A 76 8.79 -0.95 -13.31
N VAL A 77 9.13 -1.94 -12.49
CA VAL A 77 10.09 -1.78 -11.38
C VAL A 77 11.47 -1.41 -11.92
N GLY A 78 11.94 -2.08 -12.96
CA GLY A 78 13.20 -1.77 -13.63
C GLY A 78 13.25 -0.36 -14.20
N GLU A 79 12.16 0.13 -14.79
CA GLU A 79 12.07 1.50 -15.29
C GLU A 79 12.07 2.54 -14.16
N ARG A 80 11.33 2.28 -13.08
CA ARG A 80 11.35 3.12 -11.88
C ARG A 80 12.74 3.19 -11.27
N GLN A 81 13.45 2.06 -11.21
CA GLN A 81 14.81 2.00 -10.71
C GLN A 81 15.78 2.78 -11.62
N ARG A 82 15.64 2.69 -12.95
CA ARG A 82 16.43 3.51 -13.90
C ARG A 82 16.18 5.00 -13.73
N LYS A 83 14.90 5.41 -13.56
CA LYS A 83 14.54 6.80 -13.30
C LYS A 83 15.13 7.29 -11.97
N LEU A 84 15.08 6.48 -10.90
CA LEU A 84 15.71 6.79 -9.61
C LEU A 84 17.23 6.88 -9.74
N ASN A 85 17.87 5.98 -10.45
CA ASN A 85 19.31 6.01 -10.69
C ASN A 85 19.73 7.22 -11.54
N ALA A 86 18.92 7.61 -12.52
CA ALA A 86 19.15 8.82 -13.30
C ALA A 86 19.02 10.11 -12.46
N ILE A 87 18.07 10.14 -11.52
CA ILE A 87 17.91 11.23 -10.56
C ILE A 87 19.12 11.27 -9.61
N ARG A 88 19.54 10.10 -9.09
CA ARG A 88 20.75 9.99 -8.25
C ARG A 88 22.01 10.43 -8.99
N ALA A 89 22.21 9.99 -10.23
CA ALA A 89 23.35 10.41 -11.04
C ALA A 89 23.36 11.92 -11.34
N LYS A 90 22.18 12.55 -11.49
CA LYS A 90 22.07 14.01 -11.56
C LYS A 90 22.41 14.69 -10.25
N ALA A 91 21.97 14.12 -9.11
CA ALA A 91 22.30 14.63 -7.78
C ALA A 91 23.81 14.49 -7.47
N ASP A 92 24.43 13.38 -7.87
CA ASP A 92 25.87 13.16 -7.71
C ASP A 92 26.67 14.10 -8.59
N LYS A 93 26.27 14.34 -9.84
CA LYS A 93 26.89 15.39 -10.69
C LYS A 93 26.76 16.78 -10.07
N MET A 94 25.63 17.12 -9.45
CA MET A 94 25.50 18.38 -8.73
C MET A 94 26.38 18.43 -7.47
N ARG A 95 26.57 17.29 -6.77
CA ARG A 95 27.53 17.18 -5.66
C ARG A 95 28.97 17.35 -6.13
N ASP A 96 29.33 16.75 -7.25
CA ASP A 96 30.69 16.88 -7.83
C ASP A 96 30.97 18.30 -8.29
N VAL A 97 29.99 18.95 -8.94
CA VAL A 97 30.07 20.39 -9.27
C VAL A 97 30.20 21.25 -8.01
N ARG A 98 29.44 20.95 -6.96
CA ARG A 98 29.53 21.61 -5.67
C ARG A 98 30.90 21.39 -5.02
N ASN A 99 31.42 20.17 -5.04
CA ASN A 99 32.71 19.83 -4.44
C ASN A 99 33.88 20.37 -5.25
N SER A 100 33.78 20.44 -6.58
CA SER A 100 34.78 21.08 -7.44
C SER A 100 34.78 22.60 -7.28
N LEU A 101 33.61 23.22 -7.07
CA LEU A 101 33.50 24.64 -6.71
C LEU A 101 34.03 24.92 -5.29
N ALA A 102 33.81 23.97 -4.34
CA ALA A 102 34.39 24.11 -2.98
C ALA A 102 35.89 23.88 -2.93
N GLY A 103 36.45 23.02 -3.79
CA GLY A 103 37.88 22.71 -3.85
C GLY A 103 38.73 23.80 -4.51
N ASN A 104 38.19 24.51 -5.51
CA ASN A 104 38.90 25.56 -6.25
C ASN A 104 38.53 26.98 -5.80
N GLY A 105 37.57 27.15 -4.90
CA GLY A 105 36.98 28.43 -4.51
C GLY A 105 37.33 28.90 -3.10
N ALA A 106 38.19 28.20 -2.37
CA ALA A 106 38.55 28.57 -1.00
C ALA A 106 39.20 29.96 -0.86
N GLY A 107 39.64 30.57 -1.98
CA GLY A 107 40.25 31.91 -2.01
C GLY A 107 39.31 33.06 -2.40
N MET A 108 38.16 32.79 -3.02
CA MET A 108 37.22 33.83 -3.51
C MET A 108 35.89 33.91 -2.75
N MET A 109 35.64 33.01 -1.82
CA MET A 109 34.36 32.92 -1.09
C MET A 109 34.34 33.62 0.28
N ALA A 110 35.35 34.29 0.68
CA ALA A 110 35.38 34.91 2.01
C ALA A 110 34.50 36.17 2.17
N ALA A 111 33.95 36.73 1.12
CA ALA A 111 33.18 37.98 1.23
C ALA A 111 31.85 38.10 0.48
N GLY A 112 31.45 37.12 -0.37
CA GLY A 112 30.30 37.39 -1.24
C GLY A 112 29.26 36.28 -1.38
N VAL A 113 29.58 35.02 -1.09
CA VAL A 113 28.72 33.87 -1.44
C VAL A 113 28.01 33.27 -0.22
N THR A 114 28.45 33.53 0.99
CA THR A 114 27.80 33.09 2.22
C THR A 114 26.40 33.71 2.42
N THR A 115 26.20 34.94 1.91
CA THR A 115 24.90 35.64 1.99
C THR A 115 23.86 35.08 1.01
N GLY A 116 24.24 34.63 -0.18
CA GLY A 116 23.29 34.10 -1.17
C GLY A 116 22.74 32.72 -0.84
N ALA A 117 23.61 31.80 -0.41
CA ALA A 117 23.21 30.45 -0.06
C ALA A 117 22.35 30.39 1.21
N THR A 118 22.61 31.23 2.18
CA THR A 118 21.83 31.36 3.42
C THR A 118 20.44 31.99 3.18
N LEU A 119 20.30 32.85 2.16
CA LEU A 119 19.03 33.46 1.80
C LEU A 119 18.17 32.54 0.91
N LEU A 120 18.78 31.64 0.15
CA LEU A 120 18.05 30.73 -0.73
C LEU A 120 17.34 29.57 0.04
N ALA A 121 17.89 29.12 1.16
CA ALA A 121 17.30 28.05 1.95
C ALA A 121 15.90 28.41 2.53
N PRO A 122 15.71 29.58 3.14
CA PRO A 122 14.40 30.04 3.59
C PRO A 122 13.38 30.18 2.42
N ILE A 123 13.84 30.73 1.29
CA ILE A 123 12.98 30.92 0.11
C ILE A 123 12.52 29.59 -0.44
N ARG A 124 13.43 28.63 -0.52
CA ARG A 124 13.10 27.27 -1.01
C ARG A 124 12.14 26.55 -0.06
N ALA A 125 12.42 26.57 1.25
CA ALA A 125 11.56 25.97 2.26
C ALA A 125 10.15 26.61 2.26
N TYR A 126 10.07 27.93 2.12
CA TYR A 126 8.81 28.63 1.97
C TYR A 126 8.07 28.24 0.69
N SER A 127 8.76 28.22 -0.46
CA SER A 127 8.16 27.87 -1.75
C SER A 127 7.63 26.43 -1.75
N GLU A 128 8.34 25.48 -1.16
CA GLU A 128 7.89 24.09 -1.02
C GLU A 128 6.61 24.01 -0.16
N SER A 129 6.58 24.71 0.98
CA SER A 129 5.42 24.76 1.88
C SER A 129 4.25 25.54 1.25
N GLU A 130 4.51 26.67 0.57
CA GLU A 130 3.49 27.44 -0.13
C GLU A 130 2.83 26.60 -1.25
N ASN A 131 3.64 25.90 -2.04
CA ASN A 131 3.15 25.03 -3.12
C ASN A 131 2.29 23.88 -2.57
N ALA A 132 2.73 23.23 -1.51
CA ALA A 132 1.98 22.16 -0.86
C ALA A 132 0.67 22.67 -0.24
N ALA A 133 0.70 23.84 0.42
CA ALA A 133 -0.49 24.50 0.94
C ALA A 133 -1.48 24.89 -0.18
N ASN A 134 -0.99 25.39 -1.31
CA ASN A 134 -1.81 25.71 -2.48
C ASN A 134 -2.44 24.45 -3.09
N GLN A 135 -1.72 23.32 -3.16
CA GLN A 135 -2.29 22.06 -3.61
C GLN A 135 -3.38 21.56 -2.66
N LEU A 136 -3.17 21.68 -1.35
CA LEU A 136 -4.18 21.35 -0.35
C LEU A 136 -5.41 22.25 -0.50
N ALA A 137 -5.23 23.57 -0.62
CA ALA A 137 -6.30 24.51 -0.87
C ALA A 137 -7.07 24.17 -2.15
N GLY A 138 -6.36 23.85 -3.24
CA GLY A 138 -6.93 23.41 -4.51
C GLY A 138 -7.79 22.15 -4.38
N SER A 139 -7.35 21.19 -3.57
CA SER A 139 -8.11 19.96 -3.30
C SER A 139 -9.40 20.20 -2.50
N MET A 140 -9.54 21.39 -1.90
CA MET A 140 -10.68 21.81 -1.08
C MET A 140 -11.48 22.94 -1.73
N MET A 141 -11.17 23.26 -2.98
CA MET A 141 -11.82 24.34 -3.70
C MET A 141 -13.16 23.88 -4.27
N GLY A 142 -14.20 24.61 -3.94
CA GLY A 142 -15.55 24.40 -4.45
C GLY A 142 -15.89 25.28 -5.65
N PRO A 143 -17.16 25.27 -6.10
CA PRO A 143 -17.63 26.14 -7.18
C PRO A 143 -17.29 27.61 -6.92
N GLY A 144 -16.87 28.31 -7.98
CA GLY A 144 -16.49 29.72 -7.89
C GLY A 144 -15.11 29.97 -7.26
N GLY A 145 -14.26 28.92 -7.16
CA GLY A 145 -12.88 29.05 -6.68
C GLY A 145 -12.74 29.31 -5.18
N LYS A 146 -13.82 29.11 -4.40
CA LYS A 146 -13.78 29.32 -2.94
C LYS A 146 -13.20 28.10 -2.22
N VAL A 147 -12.16 28.32 -1.44
CA VAL A 147 -11.56 27.30 -0.58
C VAL A 147 -12.42 27.11 0.67
N ALA A 148 -12.68 25.85 1.04
CA ALA A 148 -13.44 25.50 2.24
C ALA A 148 -12.74 26.02 3.52
N PRO A 149 -13.49 26.51 4.52
CA PRO A 149 -12.92 27.10 5.75
C PRO A 149 -12.09 26.09 6.57
N GLU A 150 -12.36 24.79 6.41
CA GLU A 150 -11.63 23.70 7.06
C GLU A 150 -10.17 23.62 6.60
N PHE A 151 -9.81 24.25 5.48
CA PHE A 151 -8.43 24.34 5.00
C PHE A 151 -7.47 24.84 6.10
N LEU A 152 -7.86 25.90 6.81
CA LEU A 152 -7.02 26.45 7.88
C LEU A 152 -6.76 25.43 9.01
N LYS A 153 -7.75 24.58 9.32
CA LYS A 153 -7.61 23.53 10.33
C LYS A 153 -6.70 22.39 9.85
N LEU A 154 -6.87 21.97 8.59
CA LEU A 154 -6.01 20.93 7.99
C LEU A 154 -4.57 21.42 7.86
N ASN A 155 -4.38 22.67 7.45
CA ASN A 155 -3.04 23.27 7.37
C ASN A 155 -2.37 23.33 8.75
N LYS A 156 -3.09 23.73 9.81
CA LYS A 156 -2.59 23.70 11.18
C LYS A 156 -2.22 22.30 11.64
N LEU A 157 -3.02 21.29 11.29
CA LEU A 157 -2.70 19.90 11.59
C LEU A 157 -1.41 19.46 10.89
N ALA A 158 -1.23 19.82 9.62
CA ALA A 158 -0.02 19.50 8.86
C ALA A 158 1.23 20.14 9.49
N ILE A 159 1.14 21.40 9.92
CA ILE A 159 2.23 22.10 10.64
C ILE A 159 2.54 21.35 11.94
N ALA A 160 1.55 21.06 12.76
CA ALA A 160 1.72 20.37 14.05
C ALA A 160 2.35 18.96 13.89
N LEU A 161 2.02 18.26 12.82
CA LEU A 161 2.63 16.95 12.50
C LEU A 161 4.08 17.13 12.05
N GLY A 162 4.37 18.12 11.18
CA GLY A 162 5.73 18.40 10.71
C GLY A 162 6.67 18.89 11.81
N ASP A 163 6.14 19.51 12.88
CA ASP A 163 6.94 19.91 14.04
C ASP A 163 7.25 18.74 14.99
N ARG A 164 6.46 17.68 14.96
CA ARG A 164 6.55 16.58 15.91
C ARG A 164 7.07 15.28 15.33
N LEU A 165 6.75 15.00 14.07
CA LEU A 165 7.08 13.75 13.40
C LEU A 165 8.18 13.95 12.37
N PRO A 166 8.91 12.88 11.98
CA PRO A 166 9.83 12.91 10.85
C PRO A 166 9.12 13.36 9.58
N GLY A 167 9.68 14.39 8.92
CA GLY A 167 9.12 15.04 7.74
C GLY A 167 8.94 16.55 7.92
N THR A 168 8.57 17.22 6.85
CA THR A 168 8.34 18.67 6.81
C THR A 168 6.85 18.99 6.83
N THR A 169 6.48 20.24 7.12
CA THR A 169 5.09 20.71 6.94
C THR A 169 4.58 20.44 5.53
N ALA A 170 5.43 20.64 4.50
CA ALA A 170 5.05 20.35 3.10
C ALA A 170 4.67 18.88 2.88
N ASP A 171 5.41 17.94 3.49
CA ASP A 171 5.11 16.51 3.39
C ASP A 171 3.75 16.18 4.00
N PHE A 172 3.41 16.77 5.15
CA PHE A 172 2.11 16.56 5.79
C PHE A 172 0.97 17.33 5.10
N GLN A 173 1.24 18.48 4.46
CA GLN A 173 0.27 19.14 3.59
C GLN A 173 -0.04 18.28 2.35
N ASN A 174 0.98 17.67 1.75
CA ASN A 174 0.83 16.72 0.65
C ASN A 174 0.07 15.46 1.10
N MET A 175 0.32 14.99 2.32
CA MET A 175 -0.43 13.89 2.95
C MET A 175 -1.92 14.24 3.07
N MET A 176 -2.28 15.44 3.56
CA MET A 176 -3.67 15.89 3.64
C MET A 176 -4.30 15.99 2.25
N THR A 177 -3.53 16.48 1.26
CA THR A 177 -3.97 16.53 -0.15
C THR A 177 -4.26 15.12 -0.68
N MET A 178 -3.42 14.13 -0.38
CA MET A 178 -3.66 12.74 -0.77
C MET A 178 -4.94 12.20 -0.14
N LEU A 179 -5.16 12.40 1.16
CA LEU A 179 -6.40 11.99 1.83
C LEU A 179 -7.64 12.63 1.18
N ARG A 180 -7.57 13.91 0.83
CA ARG A 180 -8.66 14.61 0.11
C ARG A 180 -8.91 13.99 -1.27
N ARG A 181 -7.86 13.67 -2.01
CA ARG A 181 -7.94 13.01 -3.34
C ARG A 181 -8.51 11.59 -3.25
N GLN A 182 -8.31 10.90 -2.13
CA GLN A 182 -8.93 9.61 -1.85
C GLN A 182 -10.40 9.73 -1.41
N GLY A 183 -10.98 10.94 -1.45
CA GLY A 183 -12.39 11.18 -1.13
C GLY A 183 -12.67 11.44 0.36
N MET A 184 -11.65 11.45 1.21
CA MET A 184 -11.83 11.69 2.65
C MET A 184 -12.29 13.13 2.90
N SER A 185 -13.35 13.30 3.69
CA SER A 185 -13.80 14.63 4.07
C SER A 185 -12.82 15.30 5.04
N ALA A 186 -12.82 16.64 5.07
CA ALA A 186 -12.00 17.38 6.05
C ALA A 186 -12.33 16.98 7.48
N GLN A 187 -13.60 16.68 7.78
CA GLN A 187 -14.04 16.23 9.09
C GLN A 187 -13.42 14.88 9.49
N VAL A 188 -13.40 13.90 8.58
CA VAL A 188 -12.80 12.59 8.80
C VAL A 188 -11.28 12.72 9.05
N ILE A 189 -10.60 13.57 8.26
CA ILE A 189 -9.17 13.80 8.42
C ILE A 189 -8.86 14.44 9.77
N LEU A 190 -9.60 15.49 10.15
CA LEU A 190 -9.44 16.19 11.43
C LEU A 190 -9.90 15.33 12.62
N GLY A 191 -10.87 14.44 12.40
CA GLY A 191 -11.42 13.55 13.42
C GLY A 191 -10.49 12.42 13.86
N GLY A 192 -9.35 12.24 13.19
CA GLY A 192 -8.35 11.25 13.59
C GLY A 192 -7.62 10.54 12.45
N LEU A 193 -8.16 10.52 11.23
CA LEU A 193 -7.52 9.85 10.11
C LEU A 193 -6.16 10.47 9.78
N GLY A 194 -6.04 11.82 9.79
CA GLY A 194 -4.79 12.50 9.48
C GLY A 194 -3.67 12.14 10.48
N GLU A 195 -3.96 12.21 11.78
CA GLU A 195 -2.98 11.87 12.82
C GLU A 195 -2.63 10.38 12.80
N SER A 196 -3.63 9.51 12.71
CA SER A 196 -3.41 8.07 12.73
C SER A 196 -2.64 7.56 11.51
N ALA A 197 -2.88 8.14 10.33
CA ALA A 197 -2.11 7.85 9.11
C ALA A 197 -0.65 8.29 9.25
N ALA A 198 -0.40 9.50 9.80
CA ALA A 198 0.95 9.98 10.05
C ALA A 198 1.70 9.07 11.03
N TYR A 199 1.07 8.64 12.11
CA TYR A 199 1.67 7.72 13.09
C TYR A 199 1.97 6.36 12.49
N LEU A 200 1.05 5.81 11.69
CA LEU A 200 1.29 4.56 11.00
C LEU A 200 2.48 4.69 10.03
N GLY A 201 2.56 5.80 9.30
CA GLY A 201 3.68 6.10 8.41
C GLY A 201 5.03 6.07 9.11
N VAL A 202 5.14 6.73 10.27
CA VAL A 202 6.36 6.67 11.12
C VAL A 202 6.69 5.24 11.51
N GLN A 203 5.68 4.47 11.96
CA GLN A 203 5.90 3.13 12.50
C GLN A 203 6.25 2.11 11.41
N LEU A 204 5.67 2.23 10.22
CA LEU A 204 5.90 1.35 9.08
C LEU A 204 6.95 1.89 8.10
N GLN A 205 7.59 3.03 8.43
CA GLN A 205 8.59 3.70 7.59
C GLN A 205 8.06 4.03 6.17
N MET A 206 6.80 4.41 6.09
CA MET A 206 6.15 4.86 4.86
C MET A 206 6.28 6.37 4.70
N ALA A 207 6.40 6.84 3.45
CA ALA A 207 6.26 8.27 3.18
C ALA A 207 4.86 8.78 3.60
N PRO A 208 4.71 10.03 4.09
CA PRO A 208 3.43 10.54 4.56
C PRO A 208 2.28 10.38 3.55
N THR A 209 2.54 10.61 2.26
CA THR A 209 1.53 10.43 1.20
C THR A 209 1.15 8.97 0.96
N GLU A 210 2.08 8.05 1.11
CA GLU A 210 1.85 6.61 1.01
C GLU A 210 1.01 6.11 2.19
N ALA A 211 1.36 6.54 3.39
CA ALA A 211 0.60 6.23 4.60
C ALA A 211 -0.84 6.77 4.52
N ALA A 212 -1.04 7.96 3.92
CA ALA A 212 -2.35 8.53 3.68
C ALA A 212 -3.21 7.67 2.74
N GLU A 213 -2.64 7.27 1.62
CA GLU A 213 -3.33 6.40 0.64
C GLU A 213 -3.70 5.05 1.26
N PHE A 214 -2.77 4.45 1.99
CA PHE A 214 -2.98 3.20 2.69
C PHE A 214 -4.10 3.31 3.73
N ALA A 215 -4.07 4.34 4.58
CA ALA A 215 -5.06 4.57 5.62
C ALA A 215 -6.46 4.85 5.06
N ALA A 216 -6.56 5.62 3.97
CA ALA A 216 -7.82 5.88 3.29
C ALA A 216 -8.43 4.60 2.71
N LYS A 217 -7.63 3.78 2.04
CA LYS A 217 -8.08 2.49 1.50
C LYS A 217 -8.54 1.51 2.59
N LEU A 218 -7.86 1.51 3.74
CA LEU A 218 -8.27 0.71 4.88
C LEU A 218 -9.59 1.20 5.48
N GLN A 219 -9.76 2.51 5.60
CA GLN A 219 -11.00 3.12 6.06
C GLN A 219 -12.17 2.71 5.16
N ASP A 220 -12.00 2.81 3.84
CA ASP A 220 -13.00 2.37 2.87
C ASP A 220 -13.31 0.88 2.97
N ALA A 221 -12.28 0.04 3.06
CA ALA A 221 -12.44 -1.41 3.13
C ALA A 221 -13.17 -1.86 4.40
N THR A 222 -12.94 -1.19 5.53
CA THR A 222 -13.50 -1.56 6.83
C THR A 222 -14.73 -0.76 7.21
N GLN A 223 -14.99 0.36 6.54
CA GLN A 223 -16.04 1.34 6.90
C GLN A 223 -15.90 1.85 8.35
N THR A 224 -14.64 2.02 8.78
CA THR A 224 -14.32 2.52 10.12
C THR A 224 -14.64 4.01 10.23
N THR A 225 -15.28 4.41 11.33
CA THR A 225 -15.61 5.81 11.58
C THR A 225 -14.35 6.63 11.95
N GLU A 226 -14.44 7.96 11.77
CA GLU A 226 -13.31 8.85 12.09
C GLU A 226 -12.76 8.68 13.50
N LYS A 227 -13.63 8.41 14.48
CA LYS A 227 -13.27 8.25 15.90
C LYS A 227 -12.42 7.02 16.16
N ASP A 228 -12.58 6.01 15.32
CA ASP A 228 -11.94 4.70 15.49
C ASP A 228 -10.70 4.53 14.60
N MET A 229 -10.34 5.56 13.82
CA MET A 229 -9.21 5.44 12.88
C MET A 229 -7.88 5.15 13.58
N MET A 230 -7.64 5.75 14.75
CA MET A 230 -6.44 5.42 15.55
C MET A 230 -6.43 3.94 15.96
N SER A 231 -7.58 3.40 16.37
CA SER A 231 -7.71 1.98 16.72
C SER A 231 -7.54 1.05 15.51
N LEU A 232 -7.97 1.49 14.31
CA LEU A 232 -7.75 0.73 13.08
C LEU A 232 -6.26 0.71 12.72
N MET A 233 -5.59 1.85 12.75
CA MET A 233 -4.15 1.91 12.46
C MET A 233 -3.34 1.16 13.52
N ASP A 234 -3.76 1.20 14.78
CA ASP A 234 -3.19 0.41 15.86
C ASP A 234 -3.32 -1.11 15.58
N LEU A 235 -4.48 -1.56 15.13
CA LEU A 235 -4.70 -2.95 14.75
C LEU A 235 -3.77 -3.40 13.61
N ILE A 236 -3.55 -2.55 12.61
CA ILE A 236 -2.66 -2.84 11.48
C ILE A 236 -1.20 -2.95 11.95
N GLN A 237 -0.73 -2.00 12.77
CA GLN A 237 0.65 -2.08 13.29
C GLN A 237 0.86 -3.32 14.17
N ARG A 238 -0.15 -3.74 14.95
CA ARG A 238 -0.09 -4.98 15.73
C ARG A 238 -0.02 -6.21 14.83
N GLY A 239 -0.74 -6.21 13.71
CA GLY A 239 -0.61 -7.23 12.65
C GLY A 239 0.80 -7.28 12.08
N PHE A 240 1.39 -6.13 11.77
CA PHE A 240 2.77 -6.02 11.32
C PHE A 240 3.76 -6.64 12.31
N TYR A 241 3.65 -6.31 13.60
CA TYR A 241 4.49 -6.91 14.65
C TYR A 241 4.12 -8.37 14.98
N ALA A 242 2.99 -8.87 14.50
CA ALA A 242 2.68 -10.30 14.49
C ALA A 242 3.30 -11.04 13.27
N GLY A 243 4.00 -10.32 12.40
CA GLY A 243 4.72 -10.83 11.23
C GLY A 243 3.95 -10.73 9.91
N VAL A 244 2.85 -10.00 9.87
CA VAL A 244 2.00 -9.85 8.67
C VAL A 244 2.41 -8.62 7.89
N ASP A 245 2.55 -8.75 6.57
CA ASP A 245 2.75 -7.60 5.68
C ASP A 245 1.51 -6.68 5.69
N PRO A 246 1.68 -5.35 5.88
CA PRO A 246 0.55 -4.41 5.89
C PRO A 246 -0.26 -4.44 4.60
N GLY A 247 0.37 -4.65 3.44
CA GLY A 247 -0.29 -4.79 2.15
C GLY A 247 -1.21 -6.02 2.11
N ASN A 248 -0.79 -7.14 2.71
CA ASN A 248 -1.64 -8.33 2.86
C ASN A 248 -2.87 -8.06 3.74
N MET A 249 -2.70 -7.29 4.83
CA MET A 249 -3.83 -6.85 5.66
C MET A 249 -4.82 -6.00 4.85
N LEU A 250 -4.31 -5.00 4.11
CA LEU A 250 -5.16 -4.14 3.26
C LEU A 250 -5.91 -4.95 2.21
N GLN A 251 -5.22 -5.83 1.48
CA GLN A 251 -5.83 -6.69 0.46
C GLN A 251 -6.88 -7.62 1.06
N GLY A 252 -6.57 -8.23 2.21
CA GLY A 252 -7.48 -9.09 2.94
C GLY A 252 -8.77 -8.36 3.34
N PHE A 253 -8.66 -7.20 3.96
CA PHE A 253 -9.80 -6.37 4.32
C PHE A 253 -10.61 -5.91 3.11
N SER A 254 -9.95 -5.49 2.03
CA SER A 254 -10.62 -5.07 0.80
C SER A 254 -11.48 -6.17 0.18
N LYS A 255 -11.01 -7.41 0.21
CA LYS A 255 -11.74 -8.55 -0.37
C LYS A 255 -12.83 -9.09 0.56
N ILE A 256 -12.63 -9.04 1.87
CA ILE A 256 -13.61 -9.52 2.85
C ILE A 256 -14.70 -8.49 3.17
N SER A 257 -14.54 -7.23 2.79
CA SER A 257 -15.41 -6.11 3.16
C SER A 257 -16.90 -6.39 2.93
N SER A 258 -17.24 -7.01 1.81
CA SER A 258 -18.63 -7.37 1.49
C SER A 258 -19.22 -8.46 2.42
N ALA A 259 -18.38 -9.21 3.13
CA ALA A 259 -18.81 -10.22 4.09
C ALA A 259 -18.89 -9.68 5.54
N MET A 260 -18.38 -8.47 5.80
CA MET A 260 -18.42 -7.89 7.14
C MET A 260 -19.85 -7.69 7.65
N SER A 261 -20.78 -7.35 6.76
CA SER A 261 -22.21 -7.21 7.08
C SER A 261 -22.86 -8.53 7.52
N ILE A 262 -22.34 -9.68 7.09
CA ILE A 262 -22.83 -11.03 7.47
C ILE A 262 -22.68 -11.24 8.98
N LEU A 263 -21.62 -10.72 9.57
CA LEU A 263 -21.36 -10.81 11.01
C LEU A 263 -22.16 -9.80 11.85
N ASN A 264 -23.02 -8.98 11.23
CA ASN A 264 -23.66 -7.82 11.88
C ASN A 264 -22.67 -6.89 12.59
N LYS A 265 -21.43 -6.80 12.08
CA LYS A 265 -20.37 -5.93 12.60
C LYS A 265 -19.93 -4.97 11.52
N LYS A 266 -19.58 -3.76 11.93
CA LYS A 266 -19.09 -2.70 11.03
C LYS A 266 -17.88 -2.01 11.64
N GLY A 267 -17.12 -1.34 10.80
CA GLY A 267 -16.00 -0.53 11.24
C GLY A 267 -14.97 -1.34 12.02
N ILE A 268 -14.49 -0.75 13.10
CA ILE A 268 -13.43 -1.33 13.92
C ILE A 268 -13.78 -2.68 14.53
N ASP A 269 -15.04 -2.93 14.86
CA ASP A 269 -15.47 -4.22 15.46
C ASP A 269 -15.39 -5.35 14.41
N ALA A 270 -15.74 -5.06 13.15
CA ALA A 270 -15.53 -5.99 12.06
C ALA A 270 -14.03 -6.21 11.82
N ALA A 271 -13.25 -5.14 11.76
CA ALA A 271 -11.80 -5.23 11.57
C ALA A 271 -11.12 -6.08 12.66
N LYS A 272 -11.43 -5.86 13.93
CA LYS A 272 -10.92 -6.67 15.05
C LYS A 272 -11.33 -8.14 14.94
N THR A 273 -12.50 -8.43 14.39
CA THR A 273 -12.98 -9.80 14.22
C THR A 273 -12.23 -10.53 13.08
N PHE A 274 -11.95 -9.84 11.98
CA PHE A 274 -11.30 -10.43 10.82
C PHE A 274 -9.77 -10.39 10.85
N ALA A 275 -9.16 -9.43 11.54
CA ALA A 275 -7.71 -9.33 11.62
C ALA A 275 -7.02 -10.62 12.10
N PRO A 276 -7.49 -11.32 13.15
CA PRO A 276 -6.88 -12.57 13.56
C PRO A 276 -6.94 -13.65 12.48
N LEU A 277 -8.01 -13.71 11.69
CA LEU A 277 -8.12 -14.65 10.58
C LEU A 277 -7.10 -14.35 9.47
N LEU A 278 -6.92 -13.07 9.14
CA LEU A 278 -5.91 -12.64 8.16
C LEU A 278 -4.49 -12.91 8.67
N VAL A 279 -4.23 -12.69 9.95
CA VAL A 279 -2.94 -13.05 10.59
C VAL A 279 -2.68 -14.55 10.51
N MET A 280 -3.66 -15.38 10.84
CA MET A 280 -3.53 -16.84 10.76
C MET A 280 -3.27 -17.32 9.32
N ALA A 281 -3.93 -16.70 8.34
CA ALA A 281 -3.77 -17.02 6.93
C ALA A 281 -2.37 -16.63 6.42
N ASP A 282 -1.90 -15.44 6.75
CA ASP A 282 -0.57 -14.95 6.38
C ASP A 282 0.55 -15.82 6.99
N GLN A 283 0.41 -16.19 8.28
CA GLN A 283 1.33 -17.12 8.94
C GLN A 283 1.36 -18.52 8.31
N ALA A 284 0.30 -18.89 7.59
CA ALA A 284 0.24 -20.11 6.77
C ALA A 284 0.62 -19.85 5.31
N SER A 285 1.31 -18.76 5.03
CA SER A 285 1.78 -18.34 3.69
C SER A 285 0.67 -18.15 2.67
N MET A 286 -0.52 -17.75 3.12
CA MET A 286 -1.64 -17.41 2.25
C MET A 286 -1.66 -15.91 1.99
N ALA A 287 -1.60 -15.50 0.70
CA ALA A 287 -1.64 -14.09 0.33
C ALA A 287 -2.92 -13.39 0.82
N GLY A 288 -2.82 -12.12 1.19
CA GLY A 288 -3.95 -11.37 1.76
C GLY A 288 -5.18 -11.32 0.85
N GLU A 289 -5.00 -11.15 -0.46
CA GLU A 289 -6.09 -11.18 -1.43
C GLU A 289 -6.81 -12.53 -1.45
N SER A 290 -6.05 -13.62 -1.50
CA SER A 290 -6.58 -14.98 -1.48
C SER A 290 -7.31 -15.28 -0.17
N ALA A 291 -6.72 -14.89 0.96
CA ALA A 291 -7.34 -15.04 2.28
C ALA A 291 -8.67 -14.29 2.39
N GLY A 292 -8.69 -13.01 1.99
CA GLY A 292 -9.89 -12.20 2.00
C GLY A 292 -11.02 -12.78 1.13
N ASN A 293 -10.70 -13.23 -0.08
CA ASN A 293 -11.65 -13.89 -0.97
C ASN A 293 -12.17 -15.21 -0.39
N ALA A 294 -11.28 -16.02 0.16
CA ALA A 294 -11.64 -17.30 0.75
C ALA A 294 -12.58 -17.13 1.96
N TYR A 295 -12.22 -16.27 2.90
CA TYR A 295 -13.08 -15.99 4.06
C TYR A 295 -14.43 -15.41 3.65
N ARG A 296 -14.46 -14.51 2.67
CA ARG A 296 -15.73 -14.00 2.12
C ARG A 296 -16.62 -15.13 1.64
N LYS A 297 -16.09 -16.06 0.83
CA LYS A 297 -16.84 -17.23 0.33
C LYS A 297 -17.30 -18.13 1.46
N ILE A 298 -16.44 -18.39 2.44
CA ILE A 298 -16.75 -19.23 3.62
C ILE A 298 -17.94 -18.65 4.39
N PHE A 299 -17.93 -17.34 4.69
CA PHE A 299 -19.01 -16.71 5.44
C PHE A 299 -20.30 -16.60 4.61
N GLN A 300 -20.21 -16.37 3.30
CA GLN A 300 -21.38 -16.40 2.41
C GLN A 300 -22.00 -17.80 2.34
N ALA A 301 -21.17 -18.82 2.20
CA ALA A 301 -21.64 -20.22 2.15
C ALA A 301 -22.28 -20.68 3.46
N ALA A 302 -21.83 -20.17 4.60
CA ALA A 302 -22.43 -20.44 5.90
C ALA A 302 -23.89 -19.94 6.04
N LEU A 303 -24.34 -19.07 5.16
CA LEU A 303 -25.75 -18.62 5.08
C LEU A 303 -26.55 -19.31 3.98
N ASP A 304 -25.95 -20.20 3.19
CA ASP A 304 -26.65 -20.94 2.13
C ASP A 304 -27.46 -22.12 2.72
N ALA A 305 -28.64 -21.81 3.21
CA ALA A 305 -29.52 -22.80 3.83
C ALA A 305 -29.84 -24.02 2.91
N LYS A 306 -29.83 -23.81 1.58
CA LYS A 306 -30.12 -24.90 0.61
C LYS A 306 -28.95 -25.88 0.55
N LYS A 307 -27.72 -25.38 0.45
CA LYS A 307 -26.51 -26.22 0.49
C LYS A 307 -26.35 -26.94 1.83
N ILE A 308 -26.54 -26.21 2.93
CA ILE A 308 -26.44 -26.79 4.28
C ILE A 308 -27.47 -27.91 4.46
N LYS A 309 -28.70 -27.72 3.97
CA LYS A 309 -29.72 -28.76 4.01
C LYS A 309 -29.32 -29.98 3.19
N ALA A 310 -28.86 -29.81 1.96
CA ALA A 310 -28.40 -30.90 1.09
C ALA A 310 -27.29 -31.72 1.77
N VAL A 311 -26.26 -31.06 2.29
CA VAL A 311 -25.16 -31.72 3.01
C VAL A 311 -25.66 -32.45 4.27
N ASN A 312 -26.59 -31.86 5.02
CA ASN A 312 -27.17 -32.53 6.18
C ASN A 312 -28.02 -33.77 5.79
N ASP A 313 -28.64 -33.74 4.63
CA ASP A 313 -29.38 -34.89 4.10
C ASP A 313 -28.41 -36.01 3.69
N ASP A 314 -27.27 -35.69 3.09
CA ASP A 314 -26.22 -36.67 2.72
C ASP A 314 -25.50 -37.28 3.92
N LEU A 315 -25.47 -36.56 5.04
CA LEU A 315 -24.88 -37.02 6.30
C LEU A 315 -25.85 -37.71 7.25
N LYS A 316 -27.08 -38.02 6.80
CA LYS A 316 -28.06 -38.79 7.60
C LYS A 316 -27.46 -40.12 8.03
N GLY A 317 -27.60 -40.45 9.32
CA GLY A 317 -27.04 -41.65 9.91
C GLY A 317 -25.62 -41.52 10.47
N THR A 318 -24.90 -40.41 10.20
CA THR A 318 -23.57 -40.17 10.79
C THR A 318 -23.62 -39.49 12.17
N GLY A 319 -24.79 -38.99 12.59
CA GLY A 319 -24.96 -38.19 13.81
C GLY A 319 -24.44 -36.75 13.67
N ILE A 320 -23.96 -36.34 12.49
CA ILE A 320 -23.42 -35.02 12.23
C ILE A 320 -24.47 -34.18 11.48
N LYS A 321 -24.72 -32.99 12.01
CA LYS A 321 -25.58 -31.98 11.38
C LYS A 321 -24.96 -30.61 11.54
N PHE A 322 -24.89 -29.87 10.42
CA PHE A 322 -24.36 -28.48 10.39
C PHE A 322 -25.50 -27.48 10.58
N ASN A 323 -25.23 -26.46 11.38
CA ASN A 323 -26.09 -25.29 11.53
C ASN A 323 -25.24 -24.06 11.83
N PHE A 324 -25.04 -23.19 10.85
CA PHE A 324 -24.29 -21.96 10.99
C PHE A 324 -25.15 -20.76 11.36
N SER A 325 -26.47 -20.93 11.46
CA SER A 325 -27.42 -19.86 11.75
C SER A 325 -27.53 -19.58 13.24
N ASP A 326 -27.90 -18.33 13.59
CA ASP A 326 -28.29 -17.88 14.92
C ASP A 326 -29.74 -18.31 15.33
N GLY A 327 -30.43 -19.07 14.48
CA GLY A 327 -31.83 -19.48 14.67
C GLY A 327 -32.85 -18.40 14.27
N LYS A 328 -32.41 -17.20 13.90
CA LYS A 328 -33.25 -16.07 13.45
C LYS A 328 -33.03 -15.74 11.95
N GLY A 329 -32.28 -16.58 11.26
CA GLY A 329 -31.95 -16.40 9.85
C GLY A 329 -30.63 -15.64 9.61
N GLY A 330 -29.95 -15.21 10.66
CA GLY A 330 -28.62 -14.59 10.61
C GLY A 330 -27.49 -15.60 10.82
N PHE A 331 -26.28 -15.11 10.70
CA PHE A 331 -25.06 -15.88 10.99
C PHE A 331 -24.85 -16.07 12.50
N GLY A 332 -24.60 -17.30 12.93
CA GLY A 332 -24.48 -17.68 14.34
C GLY A 332 -23.15 -17.26 15.02
N GLY A 333 -22.31 -16.48 14.34
CA GLY A 333 -21.05 -15.98 14.87
C GLY A 333 -19.86 -16.92 14.63
N LEU A 334 -18.64 -16.37 14.86
CA LEU A 334 -17.39 -17.11 14.65
C LEU A 334 -17.26 -18.33 15.57
N GLU A 335 -17.72 -18.24 16.80
CA GLU A 335 -17.65 -19.39 17.75
C GLU A 335 -18.48 -20.55 17.21
N ASN A 336 -19.73 -20.27 16.80
CA ASN A 336 -20.55 -21.31 16.18
C ASN A 336 -19.89 -21.85 14.91
N MET A 337 -19.31 -20.98 14.07
CA MET A 337 -18.57 -21.41 12.88
C MET A 337 -17.50 -22.45 13.22
N TYR A 338 -16.64 -22.17 14.21
CA TYR A 338 -15.61 -23.10 14.64
C TYR A 338 -16.19 -24.40 15.23
N VAL A 339 -17.28 -24.31 16.00
CA VAL A 339 -18.00 -25.50 16.50
C VAL A 339 -18.53 -26.34 15.34
N GLN A 340 -19.06 -25.72 14.29
CA GLN A 340 -19.53 -26.47 13.13
C GLN A 340 -18.35 -27.08 12.36
N LEU A 341 -17.26 -26.31 12.12
CA LEU A 341 -16.09 -26.80 11.42
C LEU A 341 -15.40 -27.97 12.16
N SER A 342 -15.37 -27.95 13.48
CA SER A 342 -14.80 -29.04 14.28
C SER A 342 -15.52 -30.39 14.08
N LYS A 343 -16.78 -30.38 13.66
CA LYS A 343 -17.51 -31.63 13.35
C LYS A 343 -16.94 -32.36 12.14
N LEU A 344 -16.26 -31.66 11.24
CA LEU A 344 -15.62 -32.25 10.05
C LEU A 344 -14.54 -33.26 10.46
N SER A 345 -13.84 -33.05 11.57
CA SER A 345 -12.82 -33.99 12.08
C SER A 345 -13.39 -35.37 12.48
N LYS A 346 -14.70 -35.46 12.68
CA LYS A 346 -15.38 -36.74 13.00
C LYS A 346 -15.73 -37.58 11.77
N LEU A 347 -15.53 -37.02 10.57
CA LEU A 347 -15.77 -37.69 9.29
C LEU A 347 -14.50 -38.40 8.82
N THR A 348 -14.65 -39.44 8.00
CA THR A 348 -13.53 -40.02 7.28
C THR A 348 -12.89 -38.99 6.33
N PRO A 349 -11.60 -39.05 6.01
CA PRO A 349 -10.93 -38.07 5.16
C PRO A 349 -11.65 -37.81 3.83
N GLU A 350 -12.19 -38.87 3.20
CA GLU A 350 -12.95 -38.77 1.96
C GLU A 350 -14.25 -37.97 2.16
N LYS A 351 -15.04 -38.32 3.16
CA LYS A 351 -16.28 -37.60 3.50
C LYS A 351 -16.03 -36.20 3.95
N GLN A 352 -14.94 -35.96 4.70
CA GLN A 352 -14.53 -34.63 5.12
C GLN A 352 -14.26 -33.74 3.91
N MET A 353 -13.50 -34.25 2.93
CA MET A 353 -13.20 -33.50 1.72
C MET A 353 -14.44 -33.23 0.87
N ALA A 354 -15.29 -34.21 0.67
CA ALA A 354 -16.57 -34.05 -0.02
C ALA A 354 -17.43 -32.98 0.66
N THR A 355 -17.64 -33.11 1.98
CA THR A 355 -18.47 -32.17 2.76
C THR A 355 -17.91 -30.74 2.71
N LYS A 356 -16.56 -30.54 2.77
CA LYS A 356 -15.96 -29.22 2.60
C LYS A 356 -16.28 -28.60 1.23
N LYS A 357 -16.17 -29.41 0.18
CA LYS A 357 -16.46 -28.97 -1.19
C LYS A 357 -17.93 -28.63 -1.40
N ASP A 358 -18.82 -29.45 -0.87
CA ASP A 358 -20.27 -29.27 -1.03
C ASP A 358 -20.77 -28.03 -0.24
N LEU A 359 -20.26 -27.80 0.97
CA LEU A 359 -20.61 -26.64 1.76
C LEU A 359 -20.00 -25.34 1.20
N PHE A 360 -18.69 -25.33 0.92
CA PHE A 360 -17.92 -24.10 0.73
C PHE A 360 -17.36 -23.90 -0.69
N GLY A 361 -17.48 -24.92 -1.54
CA GLY A 361 -16.92 -24.91 -2.89
C GLY A 361 -15.58 -25.63 -2.98
N ASN A 362 -15.12 -25.82 -4.22
CA ASN A 362 -13.95 -26.66 -4.54
C ASN A 362 -12.70 -25.87 -4.93
N ASP A 363 -12.70 -24.54 -4.79
CA ASP A 363 -11.52 -23.74 -5.09
C ASP A 363 -10.45 -23.92 -3.99
N SER A 364 -9.19 -23.93 -4.44
CA SER A 364 -8.03 -24.24 -3.58
C SER A 364 -7.85 -23.23 -2.43
N GLU A 365 -8.12 -21.95 -2.68
CA GLU A 365 -7.97 -20.89 -1.68
C GLU A 365 -8.98 -21.04 -0.54
N THR A 366 -10.25 -21.32 -0.89
CA THR A 366 -11.30 -21.56 0.10
C THR A 366 -11.00 -22.82 0.93
N LEU A 367 -10.55 -23.91 0.29
CA LEU A 367 -10.18 -25.13 0.99
C LEU A 367 -8.98 -24.91 1.91
N GLN A 368 -7.95 -24.15 1.47
CA GLN A 368 -6.80 -23.80 2.28
C GLN A 368 -7.20 -22.97 3.52
N ALA A 369 -8.03 -21.95 3.35
CA ALA A 369 -8.51 -21.13 4.46
C ALA A 369 -9.34 -21.95 5.48
N LEU A 370 -10.18 -22.88 4.98
CA LEU A 370 -10.91 -23.81 5.84
C LEU A 370 -9.96 -24.73 6.62
N ASP A 371 -8.93 -25.26 5.98
CA ASP A 371 -7.96 -26.13 6.65
C ASP A 371 -7.19 -25.35 7.73
N ILE A 372 -6.83 -24.09 7.49
CA ILE A 372 -6.24 -23.22 8.51
C ILE A 372 -7.20 -23.04 9.69
N MET A 373 -8.48 -22.74 9.43
CA MET A 373 -9.49 -22.59 10.49
C MET A 373 -9.69 -23.89 11.28
N ILE A 374 -9.75 -25.03 10.61
CA ILE A 374 -9.97 -26.33 11.24
C ILE A 374 -8.74 -26.73 12.09
N GLN A 375 -7.53 -26.57 11.56
CA GLN A 375 -6.29 -26.93 12.26
C GLN A 375 -6.01 -26.06 13.46
N LYS A 376 -6.21 -24.74 13.33
CA LYS A 376 -6.01 -23.78 14.44
C LYS A 376 -7.14 -23.83 15.46
N GLY A 377 -8.35 -24.12 15.00
CA GLY A 377 -9.55 -24.14 15.85
C GLY A 377 -9.87 -22.77 16.45
N ILE A 378 -10.86 -22.75 17.33
CA ILE A 378 -11.25 -21.53 18.07
C ILE A 378 -10.15 -21.07 19.02
N ASP A 379 -9.37 -22.00 19.56
CA ASP A 379 -8.30 -21.66 20.49
C ASP A 379 -7.15 -20.94 19.79
N GLY A 380 -6.74 -21.38 18.60
CA GLY A 380 -5.75 -20.66 17.78
C GLY A 380 -6.23 -19.28 17.34
N TYR A 381 -7.54 -19.13 17.07
CA TYR A 381 -8.13 -17.80 16.83
C TYR A 381 -8.02 -16.91 18.08
N ARG A 382 -8.43 -17.41 19.26
CA ARG A 382 -8.35 -16.68 20.52
C ARG A 382 -6.90 -16.33 20.92
N GLU A 383 -5.98 -17.27 20.71
CA GLU A 383 -4.55 -17.02 20.93
C GLU A 383 -4.04 -15.88 20.03
N THR A 384 -4.47 -15.86 18.75
CA THR A 384 -4.11 -14.79 17.82
C THR A 384 -4.72 -13.44 18.24
N VAL A 385 -5.96 -13.42 18.71
CA VAL A 385 -6.58 -12.22 19.33
C VAL A 385 -5.73 -11.72 20.48
N ALA A 386 -5.43 -12.60 21.45
CA ALA A 386 -4.62 -12.25 22.62
C ALA A 386 -3.21 -11.75 22.22
N LYS A 387 -2.59 -12.37 21.22
CA LYS A 387 -1.28 -11.94 20.68
C LYS A 387 -1.35 -10.52 20.10
N LEU A 388 -2.44 -10.16 19.43
CA LEU A 388 -2.63 -8.81 18.92
C LEU A 388 -2.92 -7.81 20.04
N GLU A 389 -3.78 -8.16 21.00
CA GLU A 389 -4.19 -7.27 22.10
C GLU A 389 -3.08 -6.97 23.10
N ASN A 390 -2.19 -7.93 23.37
CA ASN A 390 -1.08 -7.81 24.32
C ASN A 390 0.15 -7.06 23.78
N GLN A 391 0.02 -6.36 22.65
CA GLN A 391 1.10 -5.56 22.10
C GLN A 391 0.96 -4.08 22.49
N ALA A 392 2.09 -3.37 22.49
CA ALA A 392 2.10 -1.92 22.66
C ALA A 392 1.26 -1.22 21.58
N THR A 393 0.62 -0.14 21.97
CA THR A 393 -0.20 0.67 21.07
C THR A 393 0.65 1.42 20.05
N LEU A 394 0.02 1.84 18.95
CA LEU A 394 0.65 2.64 17.91
C LEU A 394 1.26 3.93 18.50
N ARG A 395 0.58 4.60 19.43
CA ARG A 395 1.08 5.80 20.11
C ARG A 395 2.34 5.50 20.91
N GLU A 396 2.32 4.49 21.76
CA GLU A 396 3.48 4.09 22.57
C GLU A 396 4.69 3.76 21.71
N ARG A 397 4.48 3.07 20.59
CA ARG A 397 5.57 2.72 19.67
C ARG A 397 6.12 3.94 18.93
N VAL A 398 5.24 4.84 18.49
CA VAL A 398 5.67 6.10 17.84
C VAL A 398 6.43 6.95 18.84
N ASP A 399 5.93 7.13 20.06
CA ASP A 399 6.60 7.90 21.08
C ASP A 399 7.98 7.31 21.44
N ALA A 400 8.09 5.98 21.52
CA ALA A 400 9.37 5.30 21.68
C ALA A 400 10.31 5.54 20.49
N SER A 401 9.79 5.45 19.27
CA SER A 401 10.56 5.68 18.04
C SER A 401 11.07 7.11 17.93
N LEU A 402 10.25 8.11 18.30
CA LEU A 402 10.64 9.53 18.29
C LEU A 402 11.76 9.85 19.30
N ASN A 403 11.99 8.98 20.26
CA ASN A 403 13.10 9.13 21.21
C ASN A 403 14.46 8.68 20.66
N THR A 404 14.51 8.04 19.50
CA THR A 404 15.79 7.67 18.86
C THR A 404 16.51 8.91 18.37
N LEU A 405 17.86 8.87 18.35
CA LEU A 405 18.67 9.98 17.89
C LEU A 405 18.36 10.38 16.44
N GLY A 406 18.15 9.39 15.55
CA GLY A 406 17.82 9.62 14.14
C GLY A 406 16.51 10.39 13.98
N ASN A 407 15.46 9.94 14.64
CA ASN A 407 14.14 10.58 14.56
C ASN A 407 14.11 11.96 15.24
N LYS A 408 14.85 12.14 16.34
CA LYS A 408 15.02 13.47 16.96
C LYS A 408 15.76 14.43 16.04
N TRP A 409 16.77 13.95 15.31
CA TRP A 409 17.49 14.75 14.34
C TRP A 409 16.64 15.12 13.12
N GLU A 410 15.84 14.18 12.63
CA GLU A 410 14.93 14.39 11.50
C GLU A 410 13.78 15.34 11.85
N ALA A 411 13.19 15.18 13.04
CA ALA A 411 12.19 16.13 13.55
C ALA A 411 12.78 17.53 13.75
N ALA A 412 14.02 17.62 14.27
CA ALA A 412 14.72 18.90 14.37
C ALA A 412 14.98 19.53 12.99
N GLY A 413 15.31 18.73 11.98
CA GLY A 413 15.43 19.15 10.59
C GLY A 413 14.11 19.68 10.01
N GLY A 414 13.00 19.00 10.31
CA GLY A 414 11.65 19.46 9.95
C GLY A 414 11.31 20.80 10.60
N SER A 415 11.50 20.92 11.90
CA SER A 415 11.29 22.19 12.63
C SER A 415 12.18 23.31 12.14
N PHE A 416 13.44 23.00 11.80
CA PHE A 416 14.34 23.98 11.19
C PHE A 416 13.84 24.42 9.82
N THR A 417 13.38 23.50 8.99
CA THR A 417 12.79 23.81 7.68
C THR A 417 11.54 24.67 7.80
N ASN A 418 10.69 24.39 8.79
CA ASN A 418 9.50 25.21 9.08
C ASN A 418 9.89 26.63 9.53
N ALA A 419 10.92 26.77 10.36
CA ALA A 419 11.45 28.07 10.74
C ALA A 419 12.03 28.82 9.53
N MET A 420 12.73 28.12 8.63
CA MET A 420 13.22 28.72 7.39
C MET A 420 12.07 29.15 6.48
N ALA A 421 11.00 28.36 6.38
CA ALA A 421 9.80 28.72 5.62
C ALA A 421 9.14 30.00 6.18
N SER A 422 9.03 30.13 7.50
CA SER A 422 8.50 31.36 8.15
C SER A 422 9.35 32.61 7.87
N ILE A 423 10.68 32.46 7.83
CA ILE A 423 11.57 33.53 7.42
C ILE A 423 11.36 33.86 5.94
N GLY A 424 11.22 32.82 5.08
CA GLY A 424 10.96 32.97 3.65
C GLY A 424 9.62 33.71 3.39
N GLU A 425 8.58 33.40 4.16
CA GLU A 425 7.31 34.10 4.10
C GLU A 425 7.43 35.62 4.24
N THR A 426 8.29 36.07 5.14
CA THR A 426 8.53 37.50 5.40
C THR A 426 9.16 38.22 4.20
N VAL A 427 10.03 37.55 3.46
CA VAL A 427 10.75 38.11 2.30
C VAL A 427 10.08 37.81 0.95
N ALA A 428 9.18 36.81 0.90
CA ALA A 428 8.55 36.37 -0.32
C ALA A 428 7.77 37.46 -1.09
N PRO A 429 7.02 38.37 -0.46
CA PRO A 429 6.32 39.45 -1.17
C PRO A 429 7.28 40.36 -1.94
N VAL A 430 8.43 40.66 -1.37
CA VAL A 430 9.47 41.50 -2.02
C VAL A 430 10.04 40.75 -3.23
N LEU A 431 10.33 39.46 -3.08
CA LEU A 431 10.87 38.64 -4.16
C LEU A 431 9.86 38.37 -5.29
N LYS A 432 8.58 38.19 -4.96
CA LYS A 432 7.51 38.11 -5.95
C LYS A 432 7.40 39.39 -6.77
N ASN A 433 7.43 40.54 -6.12
CA ASN A 433 7.43 41.83 -6.81
C ASN A 433 8.65 42.01 -7.73
N ILE A 434 9.84 41.59 -7.28
CA ILE A 434 11.06 41.59 -8.12
C ILE A 434 10.91 40.63 -9.31
N ALA A 435 10.39 39.43 -9.09
CA ALA A 435 10.18 38.46 -10.17
C ALA A 435 9.15 38.95 -11.19
N ASP A 436 8.06 39.56 -10.74
CA ASP A 436 7.03 40.17 -11.61
C ASP A 436 7.62 41.33 -12.42
N TRP A 437 8.44 42.17 -11.78
CA TRP A 437 9.13 43.27 -12.45
C TRP A 437 10.11 42.74 -13.51
N LEU A 438 10.91 41.71 -13.20
CA LEU A 438 11.79 41.05 -14.15
C LEU A 438 11.04 40.41 -15.31
N GLY A 439 9.91 39.76 -15.05
CA GLY A 439 9.02 39.19 -16.05
C GLY A 439 8.45 40.27 -17.01
N ASN A 440 8.04 41.39 -16.43
CA ASN A 440 7.57 42.54 -17.23
C ASN A 440 8.69 43.14 -18.05
N LEU A 441 9.91 43.24 -17.50
CA LEU A 441 11.09 43.74 -18.21
C LEU A 441 11.47 42.79 -19.38
N ALA A 442 11.47 41.49 -19.13
CA ALA A 442 11.74 40.48 -20.17
C ALA A 442 10.70 40.54 -21.29
N SER A 443 9.42 40.69 -20.93
CA SER A 443 8.32 40.85 -21.91
C SER A 443 8.44 42.14 -22.71
N ALA A 444 8.87 43.24 -22.08
CA ALA A 444 9.11 44.49 -22.73
C ALA A 444 10.29 44.41 -23.69
N LEU A 445 11.37 43.72 -23.31
CA LEU A 445 12.52 43.43 -24.16
C LEU A 445 12.16 42.54 -25.36
N ASP A 446 11.40 41.47 -25.12
CA ASP A 446 10.91 40.63 -26.25
C ASP A 446 10.03 41.41 -27.18
N GLY A 447 9.14 42.26 -26.68
CA GLY A 447 8.33 43.16 -27.52
C GLY A 447 9.15 44.22 -28.23
N PHE A 448 10.28 44.68 -27.67
CA PHE A 448 11.20 45.59 -28.34
C PHE A 448 11.98 44.87 -29.46
N VAL A 449 12.54 43.70 -29.19
CA VAL A 449 13.25 42.86 -30.16
C VAL A 449 12.38 42.54 -31.36
N LYS A 450 11.12 42.14 -31.13
CA LYS A 450 10.15 41.82 -32.18
C LYS A 450 9.75 43.03 -33.03
N ARG A 451 9.75 44.23 -32.47
CA ARG A 451 9.41 45.46 -33.17
C ARG A 451 10.62 46.10 -33.92
N HIS A 452 11.83 45.75 -33.53
CA HIS A 452 13.05 46.31 -34.10
C HIS A 452 14.05 45.20 -34.49
N PRO A 453 13.68 44.27 -35.42
CA PRO A 453 14.54 43.15 -35.77
C PRO A 453 15.89 43.55 -36.41
N GLN A 454 15.94 44.72 -37.04
CA GLN A 454 17.18 45.22 -37.67
C GLN A 454 18.20 45.77 -36.70
N LEU A 455 17.76 46.23 -35.50
CA LEU A 455 18.67 46.73 -34.45
C LEU A 455 19.27 45.58 -33.65
N THR A 456 18.55 44.44 -33.56
CA THR A 456 19.03 43.26 -32.81
C THR A 456 19.94 42.34 -33.63
N ALA A 457 19.97 42.47 -34.95
CA ALA A 457 20.92 41.76 -35.80
C ALA A 457 22.29 42.44 -35.89
N ALA A 458 22.42 43.64 -35.33
CA ALA A 458 23.64 44.45 -35.37
C ALA A 458 24.40 44.48 -34.01
N LEU A 459 23.84 43.83 -32.94
CA LEU A 459 24.45 43.58 -31.64
C LEU A 459 24.88 42.14 -31.51
#